data_390fd967d98cae8251b24cd5eb32d95b
#
_entry.id   390fd967d98cae8251b24cd5eb32d95b
#
_cell.length_a   1.000
_cell.length_b   1.000
_cell.length_c   1.000
_cell.angle_alpha   90.00
_cell.angle_beta   90.00
_cell.angle_gamma   90.00
#
_symmetry.space_group_name_H-M   'P 1'
#
loop_
_entity.id
_entity.type
_entity.pdbx_description
1 polymer ?
#
loop_
_entity_poly.entity_id
_entity_poly.type
_entity_poly.pdbx_seq_one_letter_code
_entity_poly.pdbx_strand_id
1 'polypeptide(L)'
;MRIGFLLLLLLCIAPVSYAQTVKTGPDPSTLRDPDLERDSYHNLEVARNYFKLKKAYVASLKRCEEIIAGNPNFAKIEEVLLMAGQSSLWLSQNKGKQRPDQYVSFEGGEKRTLTSEQFRSMGIDYLKKLINDYPNGTYTKQAQEELRQLDVPKQP
;
A
#
# COMPACT_ATOMS: atom_id res chain seq x y z
N MET A 1 55.63 -61.71 -4.39
CA MET A 1 56.20 -60.31 -4.56
C MET A 1 55.33 -59.54 -5.55
N ARG A 2 54.53 -58.63 -5.06
CA ARG A 2 54.07 -57.44 -5.80
C ARG A 2 53.25 -56.57 -4.86
N ILE A 3 53.85 -55.51 -4.46
CA ILE A 3 53.33 -54.53 -3.52
C ILE A 3 52.37 -53.63 -4.29
N GLY A 4 51.07 -53.67 -3.97
CA GLY A 4 50.06 -52.76 -4.50
C GLY A 4 50.00 -51.48 -3.68
N PHE A 5 50.34 -50.38 -4.30
CA PHE A 5 50.35 -49.04 -3.74
C PHE A 5 48.92 -48.52 -3.68
N LEU A 6 48.32 -48.45 -2.49
CA LEU A 6 46.96 -47.97 -2.28
C LEU A 6 47.04 -46.47 -2.02
N LEU A 7 46.74 -45.69 -3.09
CA LEU A 7 46.72 -44.24 -3.06
C LEU A 7 45.42 -43.79 -2.41
N LEU A 8 45.50 -43.33 -1.15
CA LEU A 8 44.36 -42.80 -0.40
C LEU A 8 44.13 -41.34 -0.84
N LEU A 9 43.12 -41.15 -1.68
CA LEU A 9 42.69 -39.84 -2.12
C LEU A 9 41.82 -39.20 -1.02
N LEU A 10 42.45 -38.32 -0.20
CA LEU A 10 41.74 -37.57 0.83
C LEU A 10 41.02 -36.38 0.20
N LEU A 11 39.70 -36.52 -0.01
CA LEU A 11 38.83 -35.48 -0.54
C LEU A 11 38.53 -34.45 0.56
N CYS A 12 39.24 -33.32 0.55
CA CYS A 12 38.95 -32.19 1.41
C CYS A 12 37.64 -31.52 0.99
N ILE A 13 36.55 -31.82 1.67
CA ILE A 13 35.28 -31.10 1.57
C ILE A 13 35.44 -29.84 2.41
N ALA A 14 35.72 -28.72 1.75
CA ALA A 14 35.69 -27.40 2.41
C ALA A 14 34.23 -27.01 2.67
N PRO A 15 33.83 -26.63 3.91
CA PRO A 15 32.50 -26.10 4.15
C PRO A 15 32.37 -24.74 3.48
N VAL A 16 31.47 -24.64 2.52
CA VAL A 16 31.08 -23.34 1.95
C VAL A 16 30.27 -22.61 3.00
N SER A 17 30.91 -21.73 3.74
CA SER A 17 30.23 -20.80 4.65
C SER A 17 29.47 -19.79 3.80
N TYR A 18 28.16 -19.95 3.69
CA TYR A 18 27.28 -18.88 3.21
C TYR A 18 27.28 -17.76 4.24
N ALA A 19 28.09 -16.76 4.03
CA ALA A 19 27.99 -15.52 4.77
C ALA A 19 26.66 -14.87 4.39
N GLN A 20 25.65 -15.04 5.25
CA GLN A 20 24.44 -14.22 5.21
C GLN A 20 24.89 -12.81 5.54
N THR A 21 24.95 -11.95 4.52
CA THR A 21 25.10 -10.51 4.69
C THR A 21 23.83 -10.02 5.38
N VAL A 22 23.89 -9.98 6.72
CA VAL A 22 22.89 -9.25 7.50
C VAL A 22 23.06 -7.79 7.07
N LYS A 23 22.06 -7.27 6.35
CA LYS A 23 21.95 -5.84 6.08
C LYS A 23 21.72 -5.16 7.42
N THR A 24 22.79 -4.80 8.12
CA THR A 24 22.78 -3.93 9.29
C THR A 24 22.59 -2.47 8.85
N GLY A 25 21.45 -2.20 8.23
CA GLY A 25 20.93 -0.84 8.14
C GLY A 25 20.18 -0.51 9.43
N PRO A 26 20.05 0.76 9.80
CA PRO A 26 19.20 1.15 10.92
C PRO A 26 17.79 0.59 10.69
N ASP A 27 17.15 0.10 11.76
CA ASP A 27 15.78 -0.39 11.71
C ASP A 27 14.89 0.71 11.10
N PRO A 28 14.12 0.42 10.04
CA PRO A 28 13.20 1.41 9.44
C PRO A 28 12.26 2.06 10.46
N SER A 29 11.94 1.38 11.55
CA SER A 29 11.12 1.94 12.64
C SER A 29 11.82 3.08 13.39
N THR A 30 13.16 3.07 13.48
CA THR A 30 13.94 4.12 14.14
C THR A 30 14.11 5.38 13.30
N LEU A 31 13.81 5.30 12.00
CA LEU A 31 13.85 6.42 11.06
C LEU A 31 12.50 7.15 10.95
N ARG A 32 11.44 6.66 11.63
CA ARG A 32 10.13 7.29 11.62
C ARG A 32 10.05 8.34 12.72
N ASP A 33 9.55 9.53 12.36
CA ASP A 33 9.26 10.59 13.31
C ASP A 33 8.08 10.18 14.20
N PRO A 34 8.25 10.08 15.55
CA PRO A 34 7.19 9.64 16.44
C PRO A 34 5.97 10.56 16.45
N ASP A 35 6.14 11.86 16.22
CA ASP A 35 5.04 12.82 16.19
C ASP A 35 4.24 12.66 14.91
N LEU A 36 4.90 12.51 13.76
CA LEU A 36 4.23 12.20 12.48
C LEU A 36 3.52 10.84 12.54
N GLU A 37 4.12 9.83 13.16
CA GLU A 37 3.46 8.53 13.36
C GLU A 37 2.18 8.68 14.19
N ARG A 38 2.24 9.36 15.33
CA ARG A 38 1.07 9.58 16.20
C ARG A 38 -0.06 10.30 15.46
N ASP A 39 0.25 11.37 14.74
CA ASP A 39 -0.73 12.16 14.00
C ASP A 39 -1.32 11.34 12.84
N SER A 40 -0.50 10.52 12.17
CA SER A 40 -0.95 9.59 11.13
C SER A 40 -1.87 8.50 11.68
N TYR A 41 -1.59 7.96 12.87
CA TYR A 41 -2.49 7.02 13.55
C TYR A 41 -3.84 7.66 13.87
N HIS A 42 -3.84 8.88 14.40
CA HIS A 42 -5.08 9.62 14.67
C HIS A 42 -5.90 9.82 13.39
N ASN A 43 -5.28 10.30 12.33
CA ASN A 43 -5.94 10.51 11.05
C ASN A 43 -6.46 9.20 10.43
N LEU A 44 -5.74 8.09 10.59
CA LEU A 44 -6.19 6.78 10.13
C LEU A 44 -7.44 6.31 10.91
N GLU A 45 -7.50 6.49 12.23
CA GLU A 45 -8.69 6.19 13.00
C GLU A 45 -9.90 7.01 12.54
N VAL A 46 -9.69 8.29 12.28
CA VAL A 46 -10.75 9.17 11.74
C VAL A 46 -11.18 8.69 10.35
N ALA A 47 -10.23 8.32 9.48
CA ALA A 47 -10.52 7.79 8.15
C ALA A 47 -11.35 6.49 8.22
N ARG A 48 -10.99 5.56 9.12
CA ARG A 48 -11.73 4.30 9.37
C ARG A 48 -13.18 4.56 9.80
N ASN A 49 -13.38 5.53 10.70
CA ASN A 49 -14.71 5.90 11.18
C ASN A 49 -15.57 6.46 10.03
N TYR A 50 -15.02 7.34 9.20
CA TYR A 50 -15.72 7.85 8.02
C TYR A 50 -16.04 6.74 7.04
N PHE A 51 -15.09 5.84 6.77
CA PHE A 51 -15.23 4.76 5.83
C PHE A 51 -16.27 3.73 6.27
N LYS A 52 -16.06 3.13 7.45
CA LYS A 52 -16.84 1.98 7.93
C LYS A 52 -18.20 2.38 8.48
N LEU A 53 -18.23 3.34 9.39
CA LEU A 53 -19.43 3.65 10.15
C LEU A 53 -20.31 4.67 9.44
N LYS A 54 -19.72 5.72 8.91
CA LYS A 54 -20.46 6.82 8.30
C LYS A 54 -20.68 6.67 6.80
N LYS A 55 -19.92 5.80 6.12
CA LYS A 55 -19.89 5.67 4.64
C LYS A 55 -19.69 7.01 3.96
N ALA A 56 -18.85 7.87 4.57
CA ALA A 56 -18.53 9.22 4.13
C ALA A 56 -17.18 9.19 3.40
N TYR A 57 -17.21 8.72 2.16
CA TYR A 57 -15.99 8.38 1.42
C TYR A 57 -15.16 9.58 1.00
N VAL A 58 -15.77 10.76 0.80
CA VAL A 58 -15.02 12.01 0.58
C VAL A 58 -14.15 12.34 1.79
N ALA A 59 -14.74 12.29 3.00
CA ALA A 59 -14.01 12.60 4.22
C ALA A 59 -12.93 11.55 4.52
N SER A 60 -13.21 10.27 4.26
CA SER A 60 -12.23 9.19 4.39
C SER A 60 -11.05 9.37 3.45
N LEU A 61 -11.32 9.62 2.16
CA LEU A 61 -10.30 9.84 1.14
C LEU A 61 -9.37 11.00 1.52
N LYS A 62 -9.92 12.13 1.93
CA LYS A 62 -9.13 13.30 2.35
C LYS A 62 -8.18 12.99 3.51
N ARG A 63 -8.64 12.25 4.53
CA ARG A 63 -7.76 11.83 5.63
C ARG A 63 -6.65 10.89 5.17
N CYS A 64 -6.95 9.99 4.24
CA CYS A 64 -5.92 9.14 3.65
C CYS A 64 -4.88 9.97 2.87
N GLU A 65 -5.33 10.94 2.09
CA GLU A 65 -4.45 11.85 1.33
C GLU A 65 -3.57 12.70 2.25
N GLU A 66 -4.11 13.20 3.36
CA GLU A 66 -3.32 13.93 4.38
C GLU A 66 -2.19 13.05 4.95
N ILE A 67 -2.46 11.77 5.23
CA ILE A 67 -1.44 10.83 5.70
C ILE A 67 -0.40 10.58 4.60
N ILE A 68 -0.83 10.29 3.37
CA ILE A 68 0.07 9.98 2.24
C ILE A 68 1.01 11.16 1.96
N ALA A 69 0.50 12.39 2.05
CA ALA A 69 1.28 13.60 1.82
C ALA A 69 2.20 13.95 2.99
N GLY A 70 1.72 13.81 4.23
CA GLY A 70 2.46 14.21 5.43
C GLY A 70 3.44 13.18 5.95
N ASN A 71 3.13 11.89 5.82
CA ASN A 71 3.95 10.79 6.30
C ASN A 71 3.93 9.58 5.33
N PRO A 72 4.61 9.67 4.19
CA PRO A 72 4.60 8.59 3.19
C PRO A 72 5.22 7.28 3.69
N ASN A 73 6.01 7.33 4.76
CA ASN A 73 6.65 6.17 5.40
C ASN A 73 5.88 5.65 6.62
N PHE A 74 4.63 6.07 6.79
CA PHE A 74 3.78 5.66 7.90
C PHE A 74 3.70 4.14 8.05
N ALA A 75 3.77 3.64 9.30
CA ALA A 75 3.77 2.19 9.58
C ALA A 75 2.53 1.44 9.05
N LYS A 76 1.41 2.13 8.82
CA LYS A 76 0.17 1.57 8.28
C LYS A 76 -0.19 2.11 6.89
N ILE A 77 0.80 2.57 6.12
CA ILE A 77 0.57 3.20 4.82
C ILE A 77 -0.14 2.26 3.82
N GLU A 78 0.09 0.95 3.90
CA GLU A 78 -0.63 -0.03 3.08
C GLU A 78 -2.15 0.04 3.28
N GLU A 79 -2.60 0.12 4.53
CA GLU A 79 -4.02 0.25 4.86
C GLU A 79 -4.58 1.58 4.36
N VAL A 80 -3.80 2.65 4.48
CA VAL A 80 -4.16 3.98 3.99
C VAL A 80 -4.35 3.96 2.48
N LEU A 81 -3.42 3.37 1.73
CA LEU A 81 -3.50 3.24 0.27
C LEU A 81 -4.70 2.41 -0.16
N LEU A 82 -4.97 1.28 0.51
CA LEU A 82 -6.16 0.48 0.25
C LEU A 82 -7.42 1.29 0.45
N MET A 83 -7.55 1.97 1.59
CA MET A 83 -8.74 2.75 1.94
C MET A 83 -8.93 3.95 1.01
N ALA A 84 -7.86 4.62 0.57
CA ALA A 84 -7.89 5.67 -0.42
C ALA A 84 -8.41 5.13 -1.77
N GLY A 85 -7.89 3.98 -2.21
CA GLY A 85 -8.33 3.29 -3.42
C GLY A 85 -9.82 2.95 -3.38
N GLN A 86 -10.26 2.30 -2.32
CA GLN A 86 -11.66 1.91 -2.13
C GLN A 86 -12.59 3.13 -2.06
N SER A 87 -12.20 4.17 -1.31
CA SER A 87 -13.01 5.40 -1.20
C SER A 87 -13.21 6.04 -2.57
N SER A 88 -12.14 6.14 -3.37
CA SER A 88 -12.19 6.69 -4.73
C SER A 88 -13.07 5.85 -5.65
N LEU A 89 -12.94 4.53 -5.62
CA LEU A 89 -13.76 3.62 -6.43
C LEU A 89 -15.25 3.70 -6.05
N TRP A 90 -15.58 3.89 -4.79
CA TRP A 90 -16.98 4.03 -4.38
C TRP A 90 -17.55 5.40 -4.74
N LEU A 91 -16.73 6.46 -4.68
CA LEU A 91 -17.13 7.78 -5.18
C LEU A 91 -17.38 7.76 -6.69
N SER A 92 -16.57 7.03 -7.47
CA SER A 92 -16.79 6.87 -8.91
C SER A 92 -18.14 6.22 -9.25
N GLN A 93 -18.70 5.46 -8.30
CA GLN A 93 -20.00 4.78 -8.42
C GLN A 93 -21.14 5.53 -7.73
N ASN A 94 -20.91 6.77 -7.28
CA ASN A 94 -21.84 7.57 -6.47
C ASN A 94 -22.35 6.83 -5.21
N LYS A 95 -21.50 5.96 -4.62
CA LYS A 95 -21.84 5.25 -3.40
C LYS A 95 -21.47 6.09 -2.17
N GLY A 96 -22.18 5.81 -1.07
CA GLY A 96 -21.96 6.46 0.22
C GLY A 96 -22.93 7.57 0.52
N LYS A 97 -22.69 8.26 1.64
CA LYS A 97 -23.56 9.35 2.14
C LYS A 97 -23.14 10.74 1.65
N GLN A 98 -21.94 10.84 1.08
CA GLN A 98 -21.41 12.09 0.54
C GLN A 98 -21.43 12.03 -0.99
N ARG A 99 -21.83 13.11 -1.61
CA ARG A 99 -21.79 13.23 -3.07
C ARG A 99 -20.35 13.47 -3.53
N PRO A 100 -19.93 12.93 -4.69
CA PRO A 100 -18.58 13.12 -5.23
C PRO A 100 -18.19 14.59 -5.43
N ASP A 101 -19.15 15.47 -5.76
CA ASP A 101 -18.91 16.90 -5.94
C ASP A 101 -18.51 17.65 -4.65
N GLN A 102 -18.68 17.03 -3.49
CA GLN A 102 -18.14 17.53 -2.20
C GLN A 102 -16.63 17.34 -2.07
N TYR A 103 -16.04 16.49 -2.90
CA TYR A 103 -14.59 16.38 -3.00
C TYR A 103 -14.05 17.52 -3.84
N VAL A 104 -13.23 18.34 -3.21
CA VAL A 104 -12.57 19.47 -3.85
C VAL A 104 -11.09 19.22 -3.89
N SER A 105 -10.53 19.21 -5.08
CA SER A 105 -9.10 19.31 -5.32
C SER A 105 -8.72 20.73 -5.73
N PHE A 106 -7.46 21.07 -5.52
CA PHE A 106 -6.90 22.35 -6.01
C PHE A 106 -5.79 22.03 -6.99
N GLU A 107 -5.91 22.52 -8.21
CA GLU A 107 -4.89 22.38 -9.24
C GLU A 107 -4.59 23.79 -9.80
N GLY A 108 -3.33 24.20 -9.70
CA GLY A 108 -2.94 25.56 -10.10
C GLY A 108 -3.61 26.70 -9.30
N GLY A 109 -4.11 26.39 -8.08
CA GLY A 109 -4.86 27.36 -7.26
C GLY A 109 -6.37 27.42 -7.55
N GLU A 110 -6.84 26.72 -8.58
CA GLU A 110 -8.27 26.65 -8.93
C GLU A 110 -8.96 25.46 -8.29
N LYS A 111 -10.18 25.70 -7.83
CA LYS A 111 -11.06 24.67 -7.26
C LYS A 111 -11.62 23.80 -8.38
N ARG A 112 -11.37 22.50 -8.31
CA ARG A 112 -11.92 21.51 -9.25
C ARG A 112 -12.70 20.42 -8.55
N THR A 113 -13.77 19.97 -9.20
CA THR A 113 -14.49 18.75 -8.85
C THR A 113 -14.07 17.63 -9.81
N LEU A 114 -13.95 16.40 -9.30
CA LEU A 114 -13.57 15.26 -10.12
C LEU A 114 -14.80 14.57 -10.73
N THR A 115 -14.63 14.08 -11.95
CA THR A 115 -15.62 13.23 -12.62
C THR A 115 -15.56 11.80 -12.07
N SER A 116 -16.61 11.00 -12.32
CA SER A 116 -16.63 9.58 -11.94
C SER A 116 -15.44 8.81 -12.52
N GLU A 117 -15.03 9.10 -13.76
CA GLU A 117 -13.89 8.44 -14.39
C GLU A 117 -12.56 8.84 -13.72
N GLN A 118 -12.41 10.10 -13.34
CA GLN A 118 -11.23 10.56 -12.59
C GLN A 118 -11.14 9.91 -11.21
N PHE A 119 -12.27 9.77 -10.49
CA PHE A 119 -12.28 9.00 -9.25
C PHE A 119 -11.92 7.54 -9.47
N ARG A 120 -12.41 6.94 -10.56
CA ARG A 120 -12.07 5.54 -10.90
C ARG A 120 -10.57 5.40 -11.17
N SER A 121 -9.98 6.27 -11.98
CA SER A 121 -8.54 6.28 -12.25
C SER A 121 -7.74 6.44 -10.97
N MET A 122 -8.08 7.43 -10.15
CA MET A 122 -7.44 7.68 -8.85
C MET A 122 -7.48 6.44 -7.94
N GLY A 123 -8.60 5.76 -7.87
CA GLY A 123 -8.74 4.53 -7.08
C GLY A 123 -7.84 3.40 -7.59
N ILE A 124 -7.78 3.21 -8.91
CA ILE A 124 -6.87 2.26 -9.55
C ILE A 124 -5.41 2.60 -9.25
N ASP A 125 -5.04 3.88 -9.30
CA ASP A 125 -3.66 4.32 -9.08
C ASP A 125 -3.21 4.07 -7.62
N TYR A 126 -4.07 4.31 -6.62
CA TYR A 126 -3.78 3.98 -5.22
C TYR A 126 -3.60 2.47 -5.03
N LEU A 127 -4.47 1.63 -5.61
CA LEU A 127 -4.35 0.17 -5.51
C LEU A 127 -3.10 -0.35 -6.21
N LYS A 128 -2.76 0.17 -7.39
CA LYS A 128 -1.52 -0.16 -8.10
C LYS A 128 -0.30 0.25 -7.31
N LYS A 129 -0.31 1.46 -6.72
CA LYS A 129 0.77 1.92 -5.85
C LYS A 129 0.98 0.98 -4.68
N LEU A 130 -0.09 0.55 -4.00
CA LEU A 130 -0.01 -0.43 -2.91
C LEU A 130 0.66 -1.72 -3.38
N ILE A 131 0.23 -2.29 -4.50
CA ILE A 131 0.76 -3.55 -5.03
C ILE A 131 2.24 -3.43 -5.41
N ASN A 132 2.62 -2.32 -6.03
CA ASN A 132 3.99 -2.11 -6.52
C ASN A 132 4.96 -1.84 -5.37
N ASP A 133 4.57 -0.99 -4.41
CA ASP A 133 5.44 -0.59 -3.32
C ASP A 133 5.52 -1.68 -2.23
N TYR A 134 4.46 -2.48 -2.09
CA TYR A 134 4.32 -3.52 -1.04
C TYR A 134 3.90 -4.88 -1.61
N PRO A 135 4.71 -5.52 -2.49
CA PRO A 135 4.31 -6.75 -3.21
C PRO A 135 4.01 -7.93 -2.28
N ASN A 136 4.59 -7.94 -1.09
CA ASN A 136 4.37 -8.96 -0.05
C ASN A 136 3.58 -8.42 1.15
N GLY A 137 2.91 -7.29 0.97
CA GLY A 137 2.17 -6.60 2.02
C GLY A 137 0.89 -7.31 2.44
N THR A 138 0.39 -6.91 3.60
CA THR A 138 -0.83 -7.49 4.20
C THR A 138 -2.06 -7.30 3.29
N TYR A 139 -2.14 -6.17 2.60
CA TYR A 139 -3.32 -5.77 1.81
C TYR A 139 -3.16 -5.99 0.30
N THR A 140 -2.00 -6.47 -0.15
CA THR A 140 -1.69 -6.63 -1.58
C THR A 140 -2.66 -7.57 -2.29
N LYS A 141 -2.97 -8.72 -1.69
CA LYS A 141 -3.95 -9.67 -2.27
C LYS A 141 -5.34 -9.06 -2.41
N GLN A 142 -5.78 -8.28 -1.42
CA GLN A 142 -7.06 -7.60 -1.47
C GLN A 142 -7.08 -6.56 -2.59
N ALA A 143 -6.03 -5.74 -2.71
CA ALA A 143 -5.92 -4.75 -3.78
C ALA A 143 -5.91 -5.39 -5.18
N GLN A 144 -5.22 -6.51 -5.35
CA GLN A 144 -5.22 -7.27 -6.61
C GLN A 144 -6.62 -7.79 -6.97
N GLU A 145 -7.34 -8.32 -5.99
CA GLU A 145 -8.70 -8.81 -6.20
C GLU A 145 -9.66 -7.68 -6.58
N GLU A 146 -9.55 -6.52 -5.94
CA GLU A 146 -10.37 -5.35 -6.27
C GLU A 146 -10.10 -4.85 -7.69
N LEU A 147 -8.83 -4.79 -8.12
CA LEU A 147 -8.48 -4.44 -9.50
C LEU A 147 -9.04 -5.45 -10.49
N ARG A 148 -8.93 -6.75 -10.20
CA ARG A 148 -9.48 -7.82 -11.05
C ARG A 148 -10.99 -7.69 -11.24
N GLN A 149 -11.72 -7.31 -10.18
CA GLN A 149 -13.17 -7.10 -10.25
C GLN A 149 -13.58 -5.90 -11.11
N LEU A 150 -12.70 -4.91 -11.27
CA LEU A 150 -12.94 -3.76 -12.13
C LEU A 150 -12.81 -4.10 -13.62
N ASP A 151 -12.01 -5.11 -13.96
CA ASP A 151 -11.75 -5.55 -15.35
C ASP A 151 -12.82 -6.54 -15.86
N VAL A 152 -13.66 -7.09 -14.98
CA VAL A 152 -14.76 -7.97 -15.37
C VAL A 152 -15.90 -7.12 -15.95
N PRO A 153 -16.32 -7.34 -17.22
CA PRO A 153 -17.47 -6.65 -17.77
C PRO A 153 -18.71 -6.91 -16.88
N LYS A 154 -19.39 -5.85 -16.44
CA LYS A 154 -20.67 -6.01 -15.76
C LYS A 154 -21.61 -6.66 -16.77
N GLN A 155 -21.99 -7.92 -16.51
CA GLN A 155 -23.05 -8.56 -17.30
C GLN A 155 -24.33 -7.72 -17.15
N PRO A 156 -25.08 -7.52 -18.25
CA PRO A 156 -26.30 -6.73 -18.26
C PRO A 156 -27.39 -7.32 -17.36
#